data_1d3cf1b22ca83eae1537197d553ba559
#
_entry.id   1d3cf1b22ca83eae1537197d553ba559
#
_cell.length_a   1.000
_cell.length_b   1.000
_cell.length_c   1.000
_cell.angle_alpha   90.00
_cell.angle_beta   90.00
_cell.angle_gamma   90.00
#
_symmetry.space_group_name_H-M   'P 1'
#
loop_
_entity.id
_entity.type
_entity.pdbx_description
1 polymer ?
#
loop_
_entity_poly.entity_id
_entity_poly.type
_entity_poly.pdbx_seq_one_letter_code
_entity_poly.pdbx_strand_id
1 'polypeptide(L)'
;MSEITPPNLEELRQKMAAELAKHWKMFLIQGLIMGVLGALAIALPQFATLAVEILIGWLFLVGGIVRCFTLFSARSLPGSFWSIITALLAVGVGLVLILEPLKGALTLTMVLIALFIVQGIISILLSFQFRVHLSSWVWTLLSGVVDLVLAYLIWRGWPDTATWALGLLVGVNMLFAGISLIFNALAARNGDPS
;
A
#
# COMPACT_ATOMS: atom_id res chain seq x y z
N MET A 1 -0.32 26.79 34.38
CA MET A 1 0.37 26.16 33.24
C MET A 1 0.43 24.67 33.54
N SER A 2 -0.49 23.90 32.99
CA SER A 2 -0.50 22.44 33.13
C SER A 2 0.62 21.86 32.32
N GLU A 3 1.59 21.22 32.97
CA GLU A 3 2.66 20.47 32.32
C GLU A 3 2.02 19.39 31.43
N ILE A 4 2.15 19.56 30.13
CA ILE A 4 1.82 18.52 29.17
C ILE A 4 3.01 17.55 29.20
N THR A 5 3.00 16.62 30.15
CA THR A 5 3.90 15.48 30.13
C THR A 5 3.54 14.63 28.90
N PRO A 6 4.50 14.31 28.03
CA PRO A 6 4.21 13.42 26.91
C PRO A 6 3.68 12.08 27.44
N PRO A 7 2.59 11.55 26.86
CA PRO A 7 2.00 10.31 27.35
C PRO A 7 3.05 9.20 27.30
N ASN A 8 3.20 8.49 28.45
CA ASN A 8 4.11 7.36 28.54
C ASN A 8 3.69 6.29 27.51
N LEU A 9 4.64 5.59 26.90
CA LEU A 9 4.36 4.55 25.90
C LEU A 9 3.35 3.51 26.39
N GLU A 10 3.33 3.24 27.69
CA GLU A 10 2.37 2.34 28.32
C GLU A 10 0.95 2.91 28.34
N GLU A 11 0.78 4.20 28.61
CA GLU A 11 -0.54 4.85 28.54
C GLU A 11 -1.09 4.89 27.12
N LEU A 12 -0.23 5.12 26.12
CA LEU A 12 -0.63 5.06 24.71
C LEU A 12 -1.06 3.65 24.32
N ARG A 13 -0.32 2.63 24.71
CA ARG A 13 -0.69 1.23 24.49
C ARG A 13 -2.03 0.87 25.15
N GLN A 14 -2.23 1.28 26.40
CA GLN A 14 -3.48 1.03 27.12
C GLN A 14 -4.68 1.75 26.48
N LYS A 15 -4.51 3.01 26.06
CA LYS A 15 -5.55 3.74 25.34
C LYS A 15 -5.88 3.10 24.00
N MET A 16 -4.87 2.66 23.24
CA MET A 16 -5.08 1.95 21.98
C MET A 16 -5.77 0.60 22.19
N ALA A 17 -5.38 -0.16 23.20
CA ALA A 17 -6.02 -1.43 23.55
C ALA A 17 -7.47 -1.23 23.99
N ALA A 18 -7.77 -0.20 24.79
CA ALA A 18 -9.13 0.12 25.21
C ALA A 18 -10.03 0.55 24.02
N GLU A 19 -9.52 1.35 23.10
CA GLU A 19 -10.26 1.74 21.89
C GLU A 19 -10.49 0.55 20.96
N LEU A 20 -9.51 -0.32 20.79
CA LEU A 20 -9.66 -1.58 20.06
C LEU A 20 -10.70 -2.51 20.70
N ALA A 21 -10.67 -2.65 22.02
CA ALA A 21 -11.63 -3.43 22.77
C ALA A 21 -13.07 -2.89 22.68
N LYS A 22 -13.23 -1.57 22.63
CA LYS A 22 -14.55 -0.92 22.45
C LYS A 22 -15.14 -1.16 21.06
N HIS A 23 -14.30 -1.23 20.03
CA HIS A 23 -14.72 -1.31 18.62
C HIS A 23 -14.36 -2.64 17.96
N TRP A 24 -14.07 -3.69 18.72
CA TRP A 24 -13.60 -4.98 18.19
C TRP A 24 -14.49 -5.56 17.08
N LYS A 25 -15.83 -5.37 17.17
CA LYS A 25 -16.77 -5.85 16.14
C LYS A 25 -16.54 -5.16 14.79
N MET A 26 -16.23 -3.84 14.80
CA MET A 26 -15.95 -3.10 13.56
C MET A 26 -14.66 -3.60 12.90
N PHE A 27 -13.60 -3.80 13.71
CA PHE A 27 -12.33 -4.34 13.20
C PHE A 27 -12.48 -5.78 12.69
N LEU A 28 -13.31 -6.59 13.35
CA LEU A 28 -13.61 -7.95 12.92
C LEU A 28 -14.37 -7.97 11.58
N ILE A 29 -15.40 -7.14 11.43
CA ILE A 29 -16.16 -7.01 10.18
C ILE A 29 -15.24 -6.49 9.06
N GLN A 30 -14.43 -5.48 9.33
CA GLN A 30 -13.47 -4.94 8.37
C GLN A 30 -12.45 -6.00 7.94
N GLY A 31 -11.89 -6.76 8.90
CA GLY A 31 -10.95 -7.84 8.62
C GLY A 31 -11.59 -8.96 7.80
N LEU A 32 -12.86 -9.30 8.07
CA LEU A 32 -13.59 -10.29 7.30
C LEU A 32 -13.84 -9.83 5.86
N ILE A 33 -14.29 -8.58 5.68
CA ILE A 33 -14.49 -7.98 4.35
C ILE A 33 -13.16 -7.96 3.57
N MET A 34 -12.07 -7.50 4.19
CA MET A 34 -10.76 -7.48 3.55
C MET A 34 -10.27 -8.89 3.21
N GLY A 35 -10.46 -9.85 4.11
CA GLY A 35 -10.10 -11.25 3.87
C GLY A 35 -10.86 -11.86 2.69
N VAL A 36 -12.19 -11.66 2.63
CA VAL A 36 -13.03 -12.12 1.52
C VAL A 36 -12.65 -11.45 0.20
N LEU A 37 -12.48 -10.12 0.20
CA LEU A 37 -12.05 -9.38 -1.00
C LEU A 37 -10.65 -9.80 -1.45
N GLY A 38 -9.72 -10.03 -0.51
CA GLY A 38 -8.38 -10.54 -0.79
C GLY A 38 -8.41 -11.94 -1.42
N ALA A 39 -9.25 -12.85 -0.88
CA ALA A 39 -9.44 -14.18 -1.45
C ALA A 39 -10.04 -14.14 -2.86
N LEU A 40 -11.03 -13.28 -3.08
CA LEU A 40 -11.61 -13.06 -4.41
C LEU A 40 -10.60 -12.49 -5.39
N ALA A 41 -9.76 -11.55 -4.95
CA ALA A 41 -8.71 -10.97 -5.77
C ALA A 41 -7.64 -12.01 -6.17
N ILE A 42 -7.33 -12.97 -5.29
CA ILE A 42 -6.44 -14.09 -5.60
C ILE A 42 -7.11 -15.09 -6.56
N ALA A 43 -8.41 -15.34 -6.40
CA ALA A 43 -9.15 -16.26 -7.27
C ALA A 43 -9.39 -15.68 -8.68
N LEU A 44 -9.55 -14.37 -8.78
CA LEU A 44 -9.87 -13.64 -10.01
C LEU A 44 -8.90 -12.46 -10.21
N PRO A 45 -7.58 -12.72 -10.38
CA PRO A 45 -6.57 -11.68 -10.33
C PRO A 45 -6.68 -10.67 -11.49
N GLN A 46 -7.20 -11.07 -12.63
CA GLN A 46 -7.41 -10.18 -13.79
C GLN A 46 -8.44 -9.08 -13.48
N PHE A 47 -9.56 -9.45 -12.82
CA PHE A 47 -10.57 -8.48 -12.40
C PHE A 47 -10.05 -7.57 -11.30
N ALA A 48 -9.26 -8.12 -10.36
CA ALA A 48 -8.64 -7.35 -9.31
C ALA A 48 -7.62 -6.36 -9.87
N THR A 49 -6.80 -6.74 -10.86
CA THR A 49 -5.88 -5.83 -11.55
C THR A 49 -6.64 -4.66 -12.17
N LEU A 50 -7.71 -4.95 -12.90
CA LEU A 50 -8.55 -3.92 -13.53
C LEU A 50 -9.18 -2.97 -12.50
N ALA A 51 -9.70 -3.52 -11.40
CA ALA A 51 -10.30 -2.73 -10.33
C ALA A 51 -9.29 -1.80 -9.65
N VAL A 52 -8.09 -2.31 -9.36
CA VAL A 52 -6.97 -1.53 -8.78
C VAL A 52 -6.54 -0.42 -9.73
N GLU A 53 -6.43 -0.73 -11.01
CA GLU A 53 -6.02 0.22 -12.04
C GLU A 53 -7.02 1.37 -12.18
N ILE A 54 -8.31 1.05 -12.28
CA ILE A 54 -9.37 2.06 -12.34
C ILE A 54 -9.38 2.91 -11.06
N LEU A 55 -9.19 2.29 -9.90
CA LEU A 55 -9.10 3.00 -8.61
C LEU A 55 -7.92 3.99 -8.61
N ILE A 56 -6.73 3.54 -9.04
CA ILE A 56 -5.55 4.39 -9.16
C ILE A 56 -5.82 5.53 -10.16
N GLY A 57 -6.43 5.21 -11.30
CA GLY A 57 -6.82 6.20 -12.31
C GLY A 57 -7.72 7.31 -11.73
N TRP A 58 -8.74 6.92 -10.97
CA TRP A 58 -9.61 7.88 -10.29
C TRP A 58 -8.88 8.70 -9.22
N LEU A 59 -7.99 8.09 -8.44
CA LEU A 59 -7.18 8.80 -7.45
C LEU A 59 -6.28 9.86 -8.10
N PHE A 60 -5.64 9.52 -9.21
CA PHE A 60 -4.82 10.47 -9.97
C PHE A 60 -5.66 11.57 -10.60
N LEU A 61 -6.81 11.24 -11.17
CA LEU A 61 -7.70 12.21 -11.80
C LEU A 61 -8.26 13.21 -10.78
N VAL A 62 -8.88 12.70 -9.71
CA VAL A 62 -9.48 13.54 -8.66
C VAL A 62 -8.39 14.32 -7.91
N GLY A 63 -7.29 13.67 -7.53
CA GLY A 63 -6.16 14.31 -6.86
C GLY A 63 -5.52 15.41 -7.73
N GLY A 64 -5.35 15.15 -9.02
CA GLY A 64 -4.85 16.14 -9.98
C GLY A 64 -5.79 17.34 -10.14
N ILE A 65 -7.10 17.11 -10.26
CA ILE A 65 -8.10 18.17 -10.32
C ILE A 65 -8.10 19.02 -9.05
N VAL A 66 -8.16 18.39 -7.88
CA VAL A 66 -8.10 19.09 -6.58
C VAL A 66 -6.85 19.93 -6.48
N ARG A 67 -5.69 19.37 -6.90
CA ARG A 67 -4.43 20.09 -6.90
C ARG A 67 -4.43 21.29 -7.85
N CYS A 68 -5.04 21.16 -9.03
CA CYS A 68 -5.25 22.29 -9.93
C CYS A 68 -6.06 23.40 -9.26
N PHE A 69 -7.17 23.07 -8.59
CA PHE A 69 -7.99 24.06 -7.89
C PHE A 69 -7.24 24.76 -6.76
N THR A 70 -6.48 24.03 -5.94
CA THR A 70 -5.69 24.61 -4.86
C THR A 70 -4.62 25.56 -5.36
N LEU A 71 -3.98 25.25 -6.49
CA LEU A 71 -2.97 26.11 -7.12
C LEU A 71 -3.57 27.40 -7.70
N PHE A 72 -4.81 27.36 -8.24
CA PHE A 72 -5.51 28.57 -8.67
C PHE A 72 -5.80 29.51 -7.51
N SER A 73 -6.03 28.99 -6.31
CA SER A 73 -6.27 29.80 -5.11
C SER A 73 -4.95 30.33 -4.47
N ALA A 74 -3.81 29.68 -4.72
CA ALA A 74 -2.53 29.99 -4.08
C ALA A 74 -1.48 30.54 -5.07
N ARG A 75 -1.88 31.42 -5.98
CA ARG A 75 -1.05 31.95 -7.08
C ARG A 75 0.27 32.65 -6.69
N SER A 76 0.53 32.92 -5.42
CA SER A 76 1.68 33.72 -4.94
C SER A 76 2.84 32.91 -4.35
N LEU A 77 2.82 31.58 -4.39
CA LEU A 77 3.88 30.78 -3.79
C LEU A 77 5.01 30.46 -4.80
N PRO A 78 6.29 30.61 -4.42
CA PRO A 78 7.42 30.17 -5.24
C PRO A 78 7.37 28.65 -5.43
N GLY A 79 7.48 28.17 -6.68
CA GLY A 79 7.36 26.75 -7.03
C GLY A 79 6.01 26.34 -7.63
N SER A 80 5.07 27.26 -7.79
CA SER A 80 3.75 27.05 -8.40
C SER A 80 3.83 26.41 -9.79
N PHE A 81 4.84 26.74 -10.60
CA PHE A 81 5.01 26.21 -11.96
C PHE A 81 5.19 24.67 -11.97
N TRP A 82 6.10 24.13 -11.15
CA TRP A 82 6.30 22.68 -11.03
C TRP A 82 5.07 21.96 -10.50
N SER A 83 4.34 22.61 -9.60
CA SER A 83 3.09 22.08 -9.04
C SER A 83 1.98 22.00 -10.09
N ILE A 84 1.89 22.97 -11.01
CA ILE A 84 0.92 22.94 -12.12
C ILE A 84 1.26 21.80 -13.09
N ILE A 85 2.54 21.65 -13.47
CA ILE A 85 2.96 20.56 -14.35
C ILE A 85 2.62 19.20 -13.74
N THR A 86 2.94 18.99 -12.46
CA THR A 86 2.64 17.72 -11.78
C THR A 86 1.14 17.46 -11.63
N ALA A 87 0.33 18.51 -11.43
CA ALA A 87 -1.13 18.40 -11.38
C ALA A 87 -1.72 18.01 -12.75
N LEU A 88 -1.27 18.65 -13.83
CA LEU A 88 -1.70 18.31 -15.20
C LEU A 88 -1.24 16.91 -15.60
N LEU A 89 -0.01 16.51 -15.24
CA LEU A 89 0.47 15.15 -15.46
C LEU A 89 -0.38 14.12 -14.71
N ALA A 90 -0.74 14.41 -13.45
CA ALA A 90 -1.60 13.53 -12.68
C ALA A 90 -2.99 13.34 -13.34
N VAL A 91 -3.61 14.43 -13.81
CA VAL A 91 -4.88 14.37 -14.55
C VAL A 91 -4.71 13.55 -15.83
N GLY A 92 -3.66 13.80 -16.61
CA GLY A 92 -3.37 13.07 -17.85
C GLY A 92 -3.16 11.57 -17.61
N VAL A 93 -2.35 11.20 -16.61
CA VAL A 93 -2.12 9.81 -16.23
C VAL A 93 -3.43 9.16 -15.77
N GLY A 94 -4.20 9.84 -14.89
CA GLY A 94 -5.49 9.33 -14.43
C GLY A 94 -6.46 9.07 -15.58
N LEU A 95 -6.51 9.96 -16.56
CA LEU A 95 -7.37 9.81 -17.74
C LEU A 95 -6.94 8.61 -18.61
N VAL A 96 -5.64 8.44 -18.85
CA VAL A 96 -5.10 7.31 -19.62
C VAL A 96 -5.41 5.98 -18.93
N LEU A 97 -5.22 5.89 -17.60
CA LEU A 97 -5.51 4.68 -16.84
C LEU A 97 -7.00 4.29 -16.91
N ILE A 98 -7.91 5.27 -16.93
CA ILE A 98 -9.35 4.99 -17.00
C ILE A 98 -9.80 4.65 -18.44
N LEU A 99 -9.27 5.33 -19.45
CA LEU A 99 -9.71 5.17 -20.83
C LEU A 99 -9.07 3.96 -21.53
N GLU A 100 -7.84 3.61 -21.14
CA GLU A 100 -7.07 2.54 -21.77
C GLU A 100 -6.51 1.56 -20.72
N PRO A 101 -7.39 0.77 -20.07
CA PRO A 101 -7.00 -0.07 -18.94
C PRO A 101 -5.89 -1.08 -19.27
N LEU A 102 -5.83 -1.60 -20.46
CA LEU A 102 -4.76 -2.53 -20.84
C LEU A 102 -3.38 -1.86 -20.86
N LYS A 103 -3.29 -0.63 -21.38
CA LYS A 103 -2.02 0.14 -21.36
C LYS A 103 -1.65 0.57 -19.94
N GLY A 104 -2.65 0.88 -19.13
CA GLY A 104 -2.48 1.19 -17.72
C GLY A 104 -1.91 0.02 -16.94
N ALA A 105 -2.47 -1.17 -17.09
CA ALA A 105 -1.97 -2.39 -16.45
C ALA A 105 -0.51 -2.68 -16.83
N LEU A 106 -0.17 -2.54 -18.11
CA LEU A 106 1.22 -2.69 -18.59
C LEU A 106 2.16 -1.70 -17.92
N THR A 107 1.75 -0.42 -17.86
CA THR A 107 2.57 0.64 -17.25
C THR A 107 2.72 0.48 -15.75
N LEU A 108 1.62 0.21 -15.03
CA LEU A 108 1.65 -0.01 -13.59
C LEU A 108 2.48 -1.24 -13.21
N THR A 109 2.44 -2.30 -14.04
CA THR A 109 3.26 -3.49 -13.81
C THR A 109 4.75 -3.19 -14.00
N MET A 110 5.14 -2.36 -14.96
CA MET A 110 6.51 -1.91 -15.08
C MET A 110 6.98 -1.09 -13.87
N VAL A 111 6.13 -0.21 -13.36
CA VAL A 111 6.40 0.54 -12.13
C VAL A 111 6.54 -0.43 -10.95
N LEU A 112 5.69 -1.44 -10.86
CA LEU A 112 5.75 -2.48 -9.82
C LEU A 112 7.07 -3.25 -9.87
N ILE A 113 7.52 -3.69 -11.05
CA ILE A 113 8.81 -4.36 -11.24
C ILE A 113 9.94 -3.46 -10.74
N ALA A 114 9.95 -2.18 -11.13
CA ALA A 114 10.95 -1.22 -10.70
C ALA A 114 10.95 -1.04 -9.18
N LEU A 115 9.78 -0.95 -8.54
CA LEU A 115 9.65 -0.85 -7.09
C LEU A 115 10.20 -2.09 -6.39
N PHE A 116 9.90 -3.30 -6.85
CA PHE A 116 10.46 -4.52 -6.28
C PHE A 116 11.98 -4.61 -6.42
N ILE A 117 12.53 -4.17 -7.56
CA ILE A 117 13.99 -4.12 -7.74
C ILE A 117 14.61 -3.16 -6.72
N VAL A 118 14.09 -1.95 -6.62
CA VAL A 118 14.62 -0.93 -5.69
C VAL A 118 14.47 -1.39 -4.24
N GLN A 119 13.29 -1.87 -3.85
CA GLN A 119 13.02 -2.37 -2.51
C GLN A 119 13.88 -3.58 -2.17
N GLY A 120 14.01 -4.55 -3.07
CA GLY A 120 14.84 -5.72 -2.90
C GLY A 120 16.32 -5.36 -2.68
N ILE A 121 16.87 -4.45 -3.50
CA ILE A 121 18.24 -3.96 -3.35
C ILE A 121 18.42 -3.26 -2.00
N ILE A 122 17.52 -2.34 -1.64
CA ILE A 122 17.57 -1.62 -0.36
C ILE A 122 17.49 -2.60 0.82
N SER A 123 16.58 -3.56 0.81
CA SER A 123 16.42 -4.56 1.87
C SER A 123 17.68 -5.40 2.05
N ILE A 124 18.32 -5.83 0.95
CA ILE A 124 19.58 -6.57 0.98
C ILE A 124 20.70 -5.70 1.58
N LEU A 125 20.86 -4.47 1.12
CA LEU A 125 21.90 -3.55 1.63
C LEU A 125 21.71 -3.28 3.12
N LEU A 126 20.49 -2.96 3.55
CA LEU A 126 20.16 -2.73 4.97
C LEU A 126 20.40 -3.97 5.82
N SER A 127 20.06 -5.16 5.32
CA SER A 127 20.31 -6.43 5.99
C SER A 127 21.82 -6.62 6.32
N PHE A 128 22.70 -6.35 5.37
CA PHE A 128 24.16 -6.43 5.60
C PHE A 128 24.66 -5.34 6.54
N GLN A 129 24.12 -4.14 6.46
CA GLN A 129 24.53 -3.01 7.31
C GLN A 129 24.15 -3.24 8.78
N PHE A 130 22.95 -3.78 9.03
CA PHE A 130 22.42 -3.97 10.38
C PHE A 130 22.57 -5.39 10.94
N ARG A 131 23.27 -6.29 10.27
CA ARG A 131 23.44 -7.70 10.69
C ARG A 131 23.98 -7.86 12.12
N VAL A 132 24.79 -6.92 12.60
CA VAL A 132 25.40 -6.98 13.95
C VAL A 132 24.44 -6.49 15.03
N HIS A 133 23.47 -5.64 14.69
CA HIS A 133 22.57 -4.98 15.64
C HIS A 133 21.16 -5.58 15.67
N LEU A 134 20.74 -6.30 14.64
CA LEU A 134 19.40 -6.85 14.52
C LEU A 134 19.44 -8.37 14.45
N SER A 135 18.83 -9.04 15.42
CA SER A 135 18.65 -10.51 15.40
C SER A 135 17.82 -11.00 14.21
N SER A 136 17.04 -10.11 13.59
CA SER A 136 16.13 -10.41 12.47
C SER A 136 16.70 -10.06 11.08
N TRP A 137 18.00 -9.79 10.94
CA TRP A 137 18.62 -9.40 9.67
C TRP A 137 18.40 -10.43 8.55
N VAL A 138 18.33 -11.72 8.90
CA VAL A 138 18.08 -12.81 7.94
C VAL A 138 16.70 -12.69 7.30
N TRP A 139 15.67 -12.29 8.06
CA TRP A 139 14.33 -12.08 7.52
C TRP A 139 14.27 -10.90 6.55
N THR A 140 15.01 -9.83 6.85
CA THR A 140 15.13 -8.67 5.94
C THR A 140 15.88 -9.05 4.66
N LEU A 141 16.93 -9.87 4.77
CA LEU A 141 17.66 -10.40 3.61
C LEU A 141 16.75 -11.27 2.75
N LEU A 142 16.02 -12.19 3.38
CA LEU A 142 15.10 -13.09 2.68
C LEU A 142 14.01 -12.31 1.95
N SER A 143 13.43 -11.30 2.61
CA SER A 143 12.44 -10.40 1.98
C SER A 143 13.03 -9.73 0.72
N GLY A 144 14.23 -9.16 0.80
CA GLY A 144 14.87 -8.52 -0.34
C GLY A 144 15.16 -9.49 -1.50
N VAL A 145 15.55 -10.73 -1.20
CA VAL A 145 15.73 -11.77 -2.22
C VAL A 145 14.39 -12.14 -2.87
N VAL A 146 13.34 -12.30 -2.07
CA VAL A 146 11.99 -12.59 -2.58
C VAL A 146 11.49 -11.45 -3.48
N ASP A 147 11.70 -10.19 -3.12
CA ASP A 147 11.33 -9.04 -3.94
C ASP A 147 12.03 -9.08 -5.31
N LEU A 148 13.34 -9.39 -5.37
CA LEU A 148 14.06 -9.49 -6.62
C LEU A 148 13.60 -10.69 -7.46
N VAL A 149 13.31 -11.82 -6.84
CA VAL A 149 12.77 -13.00 -7.54
C VAL A 149 11.41 -12.69 -8.13
N LEU A 150 10.52 -12.03 -7.38
CA LEU A 150 9.21 -11.60 -7.87
C LEU A 150 9.35 -10.62 -9.05
N ALA A 151 10.23 -9.62 -8.93
CA ALA A 151 10.51 -8.69 -10.03
C ALA A 151 10.95 -9.44 -11.31
N TYR A 152 11.86 -10.39 -11.16
CA TYR A 152 12.34 -11.20 -12.29
C TYR A 152 11.24 -12.06 -12.91
N LEU A 153 10.43 -12.75 -12.09
CA LEU A 153 9.33 -13.60 -12.57
C LEU A 153 8.26 -12.79 -13.32
N ILE A 154 7.89 -11.63 -12.77
CA ILE A 154 6.92 -10.74 -13.40
C ILE A 154 7.48 -10.18 -14.72
N TRP A 155 8.75 -9.76 -14.72
CA TRP A 155 9.41 -9.24 -15.93
C TRP A 155 9.55 -10.28 -17.02
N ARG A 156 9.92 -11.52 -16.66
CA ARG A 156 10.05 -12.61 -17.63
C ARG A 156 8.75 -12.97 -18.34
N GLY A 157 7.63 -12.86 -17.62
CA GLY A 157 6.31 -13.16 -18.18
C GLY A 157 5.62 -11.93 -18.78
N TRP A 158 6.25 -10.76 -18.80
CA TRP A 158 5.67 -9.56 -19.39
C TRP A 158 5.54 -9.69 -20.91
N PRO A 159 4.44 -9.26 -21.57
CA PRO A 159 3.31 -8.48 -21.04
C PRO A 159 2.17 -9.28 -20.38
N ASP A 160 2.14 -10.59 -20.46
CA ASP A 160 1.02 -11.42 -19.99
C ASP A 160 0.82 -11.31 -18.46
N THR A 161 1.92 -11.19 -17.71
CA THR A 161 1.87 -11.00 -16.25
C THR A 161 1.21 -9.70 -15.82
N ALA A 162 1.18 -8.68 -16.68
CA ALA A 162 0.55 -7.40 -16.38
C ALA A 162 -0.96 -7.53 -16.14
N THR A 163 -1.60 -8.53 -16.72
CA THR A 163 -3.04 -8.72 -16.57
C THR A 163 -3.46 -9.22 -15.19
N TRP A 164 -2.55 -9.83 -14.41
CA TRP A 164 -2.90 -10.46 -13.15
C TRP A 164 -1.97 -10.14 -11.96
N ALA A 165 -0.73 -9.68 -12.23
CA ALA A 165 0.27 -9.53 -11.16
C ALA A 165 -0.13 -8.51 -10.09
N LEU A 166 -0.67 -7.34 -10.49
CA LEU A 166 -1.16 -6.32 -9.56
C LEU A 166 -2.30 -6.85 -8.70
N GLY A 167 -3.27 -7.51 -9.32
CA GLY A 167 -4.43 -8.06 -8.62
C GLY A 167 -4.04 -9.14 -7.63
N LEU A 168 -3.13 -10.04 -8.00
CA LEU A 168 -2.63 -11.07 -7.10
C LEU A 168 -1.91 -10.45 -5.89
N LEU A 169 -1.02 -9.48 -6.11
CA LEU A 169 -0.29 -8.82 -5.02
C LEU A 169 -1.20 -8.08 -4.06
N VAL A 170 -2.15 -7.31 -4.59
CA VAL A 170 -3.14 -6.62 -3.77
C VAL A 170 -4.01 -7.63 -3.03
N GLY A 171 -4.42 -8.71 -3.68
CA GLY A 171 -5.21 -9.78 -3.07
C GLY A 171 -4.48 -10.45 -1.90
N VAL A 172 -3.22 -10.81 -2.08
CA VAL A 172 -2.38 -11.39 -1.01
C VAL A 172 -2.21 -10.40 0.14
N ASN A 173 -1.92 -9.13 -0.15
CA ASN A 173 -1.79 -8.09 0.87
C ASN A 173 -3.09 -7.89 1.66
N MET A 174 -4.23 -7.78 0.96
CA MET A 174 -5.55 -7.64 1.59
C MET A 174 -5.92 -8.87 2.45
N LEU A 175 -5.58 -10.06 1.99
CA LEU A 175 -5.83 -11.29 2.74
C LEU A 175 -5.06 -11.30 4.06
N PHE A 176 -3.75 -11.03 4.02
CA PHE A 176 -2.93 -10.97 5.23
C PHE A 176 -3.34 -9.82 6.16
N ALA A 177 -3.66 -8.65 5.63
CA ALA A 177 -4.18 -7.53 6.42
C ALA A 177 -5.53 -7.87 7.07
N GLY A 178 -6.43 -8.52 6.34
CA GLY A 178 -7.70 -8.99 6.87
C GLY A 178 -7.54 -10.00 7.99
N ILE A 179 -6.67 -11.00 7.79
CA ILE A 179 -6.33 -12.00 8.83
C ILE A 179 -5.75 -11.30 10.07
N SER A 180 -4.80 -10.39 9.90
CA SER A 180 -4.20 -9.63 11.00
C SER A 180 -5.24 -8.82 11.78
N LEU A 181 -6.17 -8.15 11.09
CA LEU A 181 -7.26 -7.42 11.73
C LEU A 181 -8.20 -8.33 12.53
N ILE A 182 -8.51 -9.53 12.00
CA ILE A 182 -9.34 -10.51 12.71
C ILE A 182 -8.64 -10.96 14.00
N PHE A 183 -7.36 -11.33 13.92
CA PHE A 183 -6.60 -11.74 15.12
C PHE A 183 -6.53 -10.62 16.15
N ASN A 184 -6.24 -9.39 15.75
CA ASN A 184 -6.19 -8.24 16.66
C ASN A 184 -7.56 -7.94 17.29
N ALA A 185 -8.65 -8.06 16.52
CA ALA A 185 -10.00 -7.88 17.03
C ALA A 185 -10.39 -8.95 18.06
N LEU A 186 -10.02 -10.21 17.82
CA LEU A 186 -10.28 -11.31 18.75
C LEU A 186 -9.43 -11.21 20.02
N ALA A 187 -8.16 -10.81 19.90
CA ALA A 187 -7.30 -10.55 21.07
C ALA A 187 -7.85 -9.41 21.92
N ALA A 188 -8.27 -8.30 21.29
CA ALA A 188 -8.89 -7.18 21.98
C ALA A 188 -10.21 -7.55 22.69
N ARG A 189 -11.00 -8.45 22.10
CA ARG A 189 -12.22 -8.98 22.72
C ARG A 189 -11.92 -9.75 24.01
N ASN A 190 -10.84 -10.54 24.01
CA ASN A 190 -10.50 -11.41 25.14
C ASN A 190 -9.76 -10.68 26.27
N GLY A 191 -9.49 -9.38 26.15
CA GLY A 191 -8.80 -8.57 27.16
C GLY A 191 -7.31 -8.89 27.29
N ASP A 192 -6.72 -9.58 26.32
CA ASP A 192 -5.30 -9.95 26.29
C ASP A 192 -4.54 -9.00 25.34
N PRO A 193 -3.86 -7.98 25.88
CA PRO A 193 -3.01 -7.11 25.05
C PRO A 193 -1.71 -7.87 24.73
N SER A 194 -1.64 -8.55 23.61
CA SER A 194 -0.41 -9.13 23.06
C SER A 194 0.57 -8.08 22.55
#